data_35f7533757f87d53cd4e464a671ce470
#
_entry.id   35f7533757f87d53cd4e464a671ce470
#
_cell.length_a   1.000
_cell.length_b   1.000
_cell.length_c   1.000
_cell.angle_alpha   90.00
_cell.angle_beta   90.00
_cell.angle_gamma   90.00
#
_symmetry.space_group_name_H-M   'P 1'
#
loop_
_entity.id
_entity.type
_entity.pdbx_description
1 polymer ?
#
loop_
_entity_poly.entity_id
_entity_poly.type
_entity_poly.pdbx_seq_one_letter_code
_entity_poly.pdbx_strand_id
1 'polypeptide(L)'
;MRFLIPFLALLATARAADAPLDAWLKRQVSITSLDASFTQERKLPALKNPVTTPGRLCFSKPDKVRWQLGEPFETLAVSDGTTLTLIEAATKTARRTAVDSPRAARFSLLSGKAFETPEKFHQAFEIIESRVTSGIFQYTLKAKDRRVRSQIPWIFLDIDPEKNELRALEMELQDKSRLRTVFHHPRFNLKLDDALFKPDLTGYDVK
;
A
#
# COMPACT_ATOMS: atom_id res chain seq x y z
N MET A 1 -51.39 -24.13 16.72
CA MET A 1 -50.37 -23.23 17.31
C MET A 1 -49.16 -23.23 16.38
N ARG A 2 -49.01 -22.15 15.62
CA ARG A 2 -47.86 -21.96 14.70
C ARG A 2 -46.85 -21.10 15.40
N PHE A 3 -45.64 -21.64 15.70
CA PHE A 3 -44.52 -20.87 16.22
C PHE A 3 -43.88 -20.12 15.07
N LEU A 4 -43.98 -18.78 15.10
CA LEU A 4 -43.14 -17.88 14.32
C LEU A 4 -41.80 -17.75 15.06
N ILE A 5 -40.72 -18.23 14.43
CA ILE A 5 -39.34 -17.94 14.87
C ILE A 5 -38.94 -16.63 14.17
N PRO A 6 -38.50 -15.58 14.91
CA PRO A 6 -38.06 -14.34 14.28
C PRO A 6 -36.67 -14.52 13.68
N PHE A 7 -36.60 -14.38 12.38
CA PHE A 7 -35.36 -14.26 11.58
C PHE A 7 -34.86 -12.82 11.69
N LEU A 8 -34.13 -12.51 12.79
CA LEU A 8 -33.57 -11.17 13.04
C LEU A 8 -32.20 -11.23 13.70
N ALA A 9 -31.17 -11.77 13.03
CA ALA A 9 -29.81 -11.79 13.56
C ALA A 9 -28.67 -11.80 12.53
N LEU A 10 -28.88 -11.37 11.26
CA LEU A 10 -27.82 -11.46 10.25
C LEU A 10 -27.30 -10.12 9.71
N LEU A 11 -27.78 -8.98 10.20
CA LEU A 11 -27.34 -7.65 9.72
C LEU A 11 -26.34 -6.92 10.62
N ALA A 12 -26.01 -7.48 11.80
CA ALA A 12 -25.11 -6.81 12.76
C ALA A 12 -23.62 -7.14 12.56
N THR A 13 -23.28 -8.23 11.88
CA THR A 13 -21.89 -8.70 11.78
C THR A 13 -21.05 -7.97 10.74
N ALA A 14 -21.63 -7.50 9.64
CA ALA A 14 -20.88 -6.77 8.62
C ALA A 14 -20.36 -5.41 9.11
N ARG A 15 -21.18 -4.69 9.88
CA ARG A 15 -20.82 -3.34 10.37
C ARG A 15 -19.74 -3.34 11.46
N ALA A 16 -19.61 -4.43 12.22
CA ALA A 16 -18.57 -4.58 13.25
C ALA A 16 -17.19 -4.93 12.64
N ALA A 17 -17.18 -5.57 11.47
CA ALA A 17 -15.94 -5.95 10.79
C ALA A 17 -15.23 -4.76 10.11
N ASP A 18 -15.96 -3.69 9.74
CA ASP A 18 -15.40 -2.52 9.06
C ASP A 18 -14.87 -1.46 10.06
N ALA A 19 -15.25 -1.53 11.34
CA ALA A 19 -14.85 -0.55 12.35
C ALA A 19 -13.33 -0.33 12.49
N PRO A 20 -12.46 -1.37 12.48
CA PRO A 20 -11.01 -1.17 12.53
C PRO A 20 -10.44 -0.51 11.26
N LEU A 21 -10.98 -0.82 10.08
CA LEU A 21 -10.61 -0.16 8.84
C LEU A 21 -10.97 1.32 8.88
N ASP A 22 -12.19 1.65 9.29
CA ASP A 22 -12.65 3.03 9.42
C ASP A 22 -11.85 3.83 10.45
N ALA A 23 -11.48 3.20 11.58
CA ALA A 23 -10.63 3.83 12.59
C ALA A 23 -9.25 4.15 12.02
N TRP A 24 -8.64 3.18 11.31
CA TRP A 24 -7.35 3.37 10.66
C TRP A 24 -7.42 4.46 9.57
N LEU A 25 -8.44 4.46 8.70
CA LEU A 25 -8.63 5.47 7.67
C LEU A 25 -8.82 6.88 8.26
N LYS A 26 -9.58 7.02 9.34
CA LYS A 26 -9.73 8.30 10.05
C LYS A 26 -8.40 8.81 10.58
N ARG A 27 -7.53 7.92 11.08
CA ARG A 27 -6.17 8.29 11.53
C ARG A 27 -5.32 8.82 10.38
N GLN A 28 -5.46 8.28 9.13
CA GLN A 28 -4.67 8.74 7.98
C GLN A 28 -4.85 10.25 7.69
N VAL A 29 -6.01 10.81 8.04
CA VAL A 29 -6.28 12.25 7.85
C VAL A 29 -5.28 13.11 8.62
N SER A 30 -4.88 12.71 9.82
CA SER A 30 -3.96 13.45 10.71
C SER A 30 -2.48 13.19 10.42
N ILE A 31 -2.15 12.20 9.57
CA ILE A 31 -0.76 11.88 9.24
C ILE A 31 -0.26 12.86 8.19
N THR A 32 0.78 13.62 8.50
CA THR A 32 1.45 14.55 7.60
C THR A 32 2.73 13.98 7.01
N SER A 33 3.37 13.06 7.72
CA SER A 33 4.55 12.33 7.24
C SER A 33 4.63 10.95 7.86
N LEU A 34 5.34 10.06 7.19
CA LEU A 34 5.64 8.69 7.63
C LEU A 34 7.08 8.35 7.27
N ASP A 35 7.77 7.69 8.20
CA ASP A 35 9.05 7.03 7.97
C ASP A 35 8.96 5.63 8.58
N ALA A 36 9.06 4.61 7.75
CA ALA A 36 8.94 3.22 8.17
C ALA A 36 9.94 2.34 7.43
N SER A 37 10.58 1.42 8.14
CA SER A 37 11.23 0.28 7.50
C SER A 37 10.19 -0.74 7.11
N PHE A 38 10.51 -1.59 6.15
CA PHE A 38 9.65 -2.71 5.77
C PHE A 38 10.48 -3.89 5.25
N THR A 39 9.84 -5.04 5.23
CA THR A 39 10.31 -6.21 4.51
C THR A 39 9.33 -6.51 3.39
N GLN A 40 9.81 -6.59 2.15
CA GLN A 40 8.99 -6.99 1.02
C GLN A 40 9.33 -8.42 0.60
N GLU A 41 8.31 -9.27 0.59
CA GLU A 41 8.36 -10.62 0.09
C GLU A 41 7.73 -10.66 -1.30
N ARG A 42 8.49 -11.14 -2.28
CA ARG A 42 8.00 -11.36 -3.64
C ARG A 42 7.89 -12.86 -3.92
N LYS A 43 6.67 -13.35 -4.04
CA LYS A 43 6.37 -14.72 -4.43
C LYS A 43 6.09 -14.77 -5.93
N LEU A 44 6.94 -15.47 -6.66
CA LEU A 44 6.81 -15.71 -8.10
C LEU A 44 6.26 -17.11 -8.34
N PRO A 45 5.30 -17.31 -9.27
CA PRO A 45 4.74 -18.63 -9.55
C PRO A 45 5.79 -19.68 -9.95
N ALA A 46 6.87 -19.24 -10.59
CA ALA A 46 7.95 -20.10 -11.06
C ALA A 46 8.98 -20.46 -9.98
N LEU A 47 8.97 -19.80 -8.82
CA LEU A 47 9.94 -20.03 -7.74
C LEU A 47 9.30 -20.75 -6.55
N LYS A 48 10.00 -21.73 -6.00
CA LYS A 48 9.55 -22.44 -4.79
C LYS A 48 9.58 -21.56 -3.56
N ASN A 49 10.61 -20.72 -3.44
CA ASN A 49 10.80 -19.83 -2.29
C ASN A 49 10.59 -18.38 -2.72
N PRO A 50 9.95 -17.55 -1.88
CA PRO A 50 9.85 -16.12 -2.13
C PRO A 50 11.22 -15.44 -2.02
N VAL A 51 11.36 -14.33 -2.72
CA VAL A 51 12.51 -13.43 -2.57
C VAL A 51 12.13 -12.36 -1.57
N THR A 52 12.97 -12.18 -0.54
CA THR A 52 12.74 -11.21 0.53
C THR A 52 13.78 -10.10 0.45
N THR A 53 13.32 -8.85 0.41
CA THR A 53 14.17 -7.67 0.32
C THR A 53 13.77 -6.66 1.40
N PRO A 54 14.72 -6.12 2.19
CA PRO A 54 14.45 -5.03 3.12
C PRO A 54 14.19 -3.74 2.34
N GLY A 55 13.49 -2.80 2.98
CA GLY A 55 13.24 -1.50 2.37
C GLY A 55 12.86 -0.42 3.37
N ARG A 56 12.69 0.80 2.86
CA ARG A 56 12.27 1.96 3.61
C ARG A 56 11.24 2.76 2.83
N LEU A 57 10.18 3.19 3.50
CA LEU A 57 9.16 4.10 3.00
C LEU A 57 9.29 5.44 3.73
N CYS A 58 9.44 6.52 2.96
CA CYS A 58 9.24 7.87 3.46
C CYS A 58 8.09 8.52 2.68
N PHE A 59 7.17 9.12 3.40
CA PHE A 59 6.04 9.87 2.84
C PHE A 59 5.98 11.24 3.50
N SER A 60 5.62 12.28 2.72
CA SER A 60 5.35 13.62 3.23
C SER A 60 4.24 14.25 2.41
N LYS A 61 3.19 14.72 3.09
CA LYS A 61 2.09 15.46 2.44
C LYS A 61 2.62 16.70 1.71
N PRO A 62 1.96 17.09 0.59
CA PRO A 62 0.75 16.45 0.05
C PRO A 62 1.01 15.16 -0.72
N ASP A 63 2.15 14.98 -1.40
CA ASP A 63 2.30 13.92 -2.42
C ASP A 63 3.73 13.39 -2.58
N LYS A 64 4.64 13.69 -1.65
CA LYS A 64 6.02 13.24 -1.72
C LYS A 64 6.14 11.83 -1.18
N VAL A 65 6.73 10.93 -1.95
CA VAL A 65 6.96 9.53 -1.57
C VAL A 65 8.34 9.09 -1.99
N ARG A 66 9.03 8.36 -1.11
CA ARG A 66 10.25 7.61 -1.41
C ARG A 66 10.06 6.18 -0.97
N TRP A 67 10.13 5.27 -1.91
CA TRP A 67 10.08 3.83 -1.71
C TRP A 67 11.41 3.23 -2.13
N GLN A 68 12.16 2.73 -1.18
CA GLN A 68 13.48 2.12 -1.41
C GLN A 68 13.41 0.63 -1.14
N LEU A 69 13.92 -0.17 -2.07
CA LEU A 69 14.15 -1.60 -1.92
C LEU A 69 15.65 -1.89 -1.94
N GLY A 70 16.09 -2.71 -1.02
CA GLY A 70 17.51 -3.08 -0.86
C GLY A 70 18.30 -2.07 -0.01
N GLU A 71 19.44 -2.57 0.56
CA GLU A 71 20.41 -1.75 1.28
C GLU A 71 21.82 -2.32 1.00
N PRO A 72 22.63 -1.59 0.16
CA PRO A 72 22.29 -0.37 -0.59
C PRO A 72 21.09 -0.59 -1.52
N PHE A 73 20.43 0.49 -1.97
CA PHE A 73 19.22 0.33 -2.76
C PHE A 73 19.48 -0.41 -4.09
N GLU A 74 18.59 -1.36 -4.38
CA GLU A 74 18.50 -2.04 -5.68
C GLU A 74 17.54 -1.30 -6.60
N THR A 75 16.39 -0.91 -6.03
CA THR A 75 15.35 -0.15 -6.71
C THR A 75 14.90 0.99 -5.81
N LEU A 76 14.75 2.17 -6.41
CA LEU A 76 14.27 3.36 -5.73
C LEU A 76 13.16 4.02 -6.56
N ALA A 77 12.00 4.21 -5.96
CA ALA A 77 10.90 4.98 -6.51
C ALA A 77 10.74 6.27 -5.71
N VAL A 78 10.84 7.42 -6.37
CA VAL A 78 10.65 8.73 -5.74
C VAL A 78 9.60 9.52 -6.49
N SER A 79 8.63 10.05 -5.76
CA SER A 79 7.63 10.99 -6.28
C SER A 79 7.77 12.35 -5.60
N ASP A 80 7.70 13.41 -6.38
CA ASP A 80 7.57 14.79 -5.92
C ASP A 80 6.10 15.28 -5.90
N GLY A 81 5.16 14.40 -6.26
CA GLY A 81 3.73 14.69 -6.39
C GLY A 81 3.25 14.84 -7.83
N THR A 82 4.13 15.10 -8.79
CA THR A 82 3.83 15.23 -10.22
C THR A 82 4.54 14.17 -11.05
N THR A 83 5.79 13.95 -10.74
CA THR A 83 6.68 13.02 -11.44
C THR A 83 7.08 11.87 -10.52
N LEU A 84 6.92 10.65 -11.03
CA LEU A 84 7.50 9.45 -10.46
C LEU A 84 8.82 9.15 -11.17
N THR A 85 9.90 9.08 -10.42
CA THR A 85 11.21 8.63 -10.88
C THR A 85 11.48 7.23 -10.35
N LEU A 86 11.63 6.25 -11.25
CA LEU A 86 12.02 4.88 -10.93
C LEU A 86 13.50 4.69 -11.30
N ILE A 87 14.30 4.26 -10.32
CA ILE A 87 15.74 4.11 -10.45
C ILE A 87 16.11 2.65 -10.19
N GLU A 88 16.85 2.04 -11.08
CA GLU A 88 17.39 0.69 -10.95
C GLU A 88 18.92 0.76 -10.88
N ALA A 89 19.49 0.37 -9.74
CA ALA A 89 20.92 0.49 -9.49
C ALA A 89 21.75 -0.44 -10.39
N ALA A 90 21.30 -1.68 -10.61
CA ALA A 90 22.01 -2.68 -11.38
C ALA A 90 22.22 -2.27 -12.84
N THR A 91 21.24 -1.61 -13.46
CA THR A 91 21.28 -1.16 -14.86
C THR A 91 21.71 0.28 -15.01
N LYS A 92 21.88 1.01 -13.90
CA LYS A 92 22.12 2.46 -13.87
C LYS A 92 21.12 3.23 -14.73
N THR A 93 19.84 2.86 -14.66
CA THR A 93 18.77 3.52 -15.41
C THR A 93 17.83 4.26 -14.45
N ALA A 94 17.38 5.43 -14.88
CA ALA A 94 16.33 6.19 -14.23
C ALA A 94 15.22 6.50 -15.23
N ARG A 95 13.99 6.18 -14.88
CA ARG A 95 12.83 6.42 -15.75
C ARG A 95 11.86 7.37 -15.06
N ARG A 96 11.49 8.44 -15.77
CA ARG A 96 10.52 9.42 -15.31
C ARG A 96 9.16 9.19 -15.98
N THR A 97 8.10 9.30 -15.18
CA THR A 97 6.73 9.21 -15.69
C THR A 97 5.81 10.07 -14.83
N ALA A 98 4.70 10.53 -15.40
CA ALA A 98 3.68 11.21 -14.61
C ALA A 98 3.04 10.25 -13.59
N VAL A 99 2.71 10.75 -12.39
CA VAL A 99 2.17 9.91 -11.29
C VAL A 99 0.80 9.31 -11.61
N ASP A 100 0.03 9.92 -12.52
CA ASP A 100 -1.28 9.47 -12.99
C ASP A 100 -1.21 8.51 -14.19
N SER A 101 0.00 8.21 -14.69
CA SER A 101 0.20 7.31 -15.81
C SER A 101 -0.18 5.85 -15.45
N PRO A 102 -0.61 5.03 -16.43
CA PRO A 102 -0.87 3.60 -16.19
C PRO A 102 0.35 2.85 -15.64
N ARG A 103 1.57 3.30 -15.98
CA ARG A 103 2.81 2.70 -15.49
C ARG A 103 3.05 2.95 -14.00
N ALA A 104 2.50 4.05 -13.48
CA ALA A 104 2.59 4.42 -12.06
C ALA A 104 1.52 3.73 -11.20
N ALA A 105 0.59 2.93 -11.77
CA ALA A 105 -0.56 2.37 -11.06
C ALA A 105 -0.17 1.58 -9.78
N ARG A 106 0.92 0.81 -9.82
CA ARG A 106 1.43 0.10 -8.64
C ARG A 106 1.93 1.07 -7.57
N PHE A 107 2.57 2.15 -7.99
CA PHE A 107 3.08 3.18 -7.10
C PHE A 107 1.97 4.06 -6.55
N SER A 108 0.89 4.29 -7.29
CA SER A 108 -0.25 5.08 -6.83
C SER A 108 -0.93 4.47 -5.60
N LEU A 109 -0.93 3.14 -5.46
CA LEU A 109 -1.36 2.48 -4.23
C LEU A 109 -0.42 2.77 -3.06
N LEU A 110 0.89 2.83 -3.32
CA LEU A 110 1.92 3.09 -2.31
C LEU A 110 2.00 4.59 -1.94
N SER A 111 1.56 5.49 -2.83
CA SER A 111 1.52 6.94 -2.57
C SER A 111 0.51 7.35 -1.50
N GLY A 112 -0.37 6.43 -1.10
CA GLY A 112 -1.32 6.67 -0.02
C GLY A 112 -2.54 7.53 -0.40
N LYS A 113 -2.61 8.11 -1.59
CA LYS A 113 -3.73 9.00 -1.99
C LYS A 113 -5.10 8.37 -1.80
N ALA A 114 -5.25 7.10 -2.14
CA ALA A 114 -6.50 6.37 -1.98
C ALA A 114 -6.84 6.06 -0.50
N PHE A 115 -5.88 6.22 0.41
CA PHE A 115 -6.03 5.97 1.84
C PHE A 115 -6.09 7.25 2.68
N GLU A 116 -6.02 8.42 2.07
CA GLU A 116 -5.99 9.71 2.79
C GLU A 116 -7.25 9.99 3.59
N THR A 117 -8.42 9.56 3.10
CA THR A 117 -9.70 9.70 3.81
C THR A 117 -10.58 8.47 3.57
N PRO A 118 -11.54 8.18 4.48
CA PRO A 118 -12.50 7.10 4.27
C PRO A 118 -13.25 7.21 2.94
N GLU A 119 -13.64 8.42 2.54
CA GLU A 119 -14.38 8.66 1.29
C GLU A 119 -13.54 8.31 0.07
N LYS A 120 -12.27 8.76 0.02
CA LYS A 120 -11.33 8.41 -1.06
C LYS A 120 -11.09 6.93 -1.15
N PHE A 121 -10.96 6.26 0.01
CA PHE A 121 -10.81 4.81 0.07
C PHE A 121 -12.03 4.11 -0.55
N HIS A 122 -13.22 4.43 -0.10
CA HIS A 122 -14.45 3.81 -0.62
C HIS A 122 -14.76 4.19 -2.07
N GLN A 123 -14.26 5.31 -2.57
CA GLN A 123 -14.30 5.64 -4.00
C GLN A 123 -13.34 4.77 -4.83
N ALA A 124 -12.17 4.46 -4.27
CA ALA A 124 -11.11 3.72 -4.96
C ALA A 124 -11.29 2.21 -4.90
N PHE A 125 -11.82 1.67 -3.78
CA PHE A 125 -11.86 0.24 -3.51
C PHE A 125 -13.26 -0.27 -3.15
N GLU A 126 -13.44 -1.54 -3.45
CA GLU A 126 -14.54 -2.38 -2.98
C GLU A 126 -13.97 -3.40 -1.99
N ILE A 127 -14.59 -3.51 -0.81
CA ILE A 127 -14.26 -4.54 0.18
C ILE A 127 -15.00 -5.80 -0.23
N ILE A 128 -14.27 -6.88 -0.52
CA ILE A 128 -14.84 -8.16 -0.96
C ILE A 128 -15.03 -9.08 0.24
N GLU A 129 -14.06 -9.06 1.16
CA GLU A 129 -14.06 -9.92 2.33
C GLU A 129 -13.31 -9.25 3.48
N SER A 130 -13.75 -9.50 4.70
CA SER A 130 -13.01 -9.18 5.91
C SER A 130 -13.00 -10.39 6.84
N ARG A 131 -11.87 -10.64 7.48
CA ARG A 131 -11.69 -11.71 8.47
C ARG A 131 -10.73 -11.28 9.57
N VAL A 132 -10.80 -11.97 10.68
CA VAL A 132 -9.88 -11.76 11.82
C VAL A 132 -9.02 -13.01 12.00
N THR A 133 -7.71 -12.81 12.07
CA THR A 133 -6.75 -13.89 12.33
C THR A 133 -5.75 -13.40 13.36
N SER A 134 -5.68 -14.06 14.51
CA SER A 134 -4.75 -13.72 15.61
C SER A 134 -4.82 -12.23 16.00
N GLY A 135 -6.02 -11.67 16.07
CA GLY A 135 -6.25 -10.26 16.45
C GLY A 135 -5.99 -9.24 15.32
N ILE A 136 -5.54 -9.65 14.15
CA ILE A 136 -5.32 -8.80 12.99
C ILE A 136 -6.52 -8.87 12.06
N PHE A 137 -7.03 -7.72 11.66
CA PHE A 137 -8.09 -7.60 10.66
C PHE A 137 -7.48 -7.62 9.27
N GLN A 138 -7.93 -8.59 8.47
CA GLN A 138 -7.48 -8.81 7.10
C GLN A 138 -8.61 -8.47 6.15
N TYR A 139 -8.37 -7.52 5.24
CA TYR A 139 -9.32 -7.08 4.22
C TYR A 139 -8.85 -7.49 2.85
N THR A 140 -9.75 -8.07 2.07
CA THR A 140 -9.54 -8.37 0.64
C THR A 140 -10.27 -7.31 -0.17
N LEU A 141 -9.55 -6.61 -1.04
CA LEU A 141 -10.04 -5.47 -1.78
C LEU A 141 -9.90 -5.67 -3.30
N LYS A 142 -10.79 -5.02 -4.04
CA LYS A 142 -10.65 -4.79 -5.49
C LYS A 142 -10.64 -3.31 -5.78
N ALA A 143 -9.73 -2.87 -6.66
CA ALA A 143 -9.78 -1.52 -7.19
C ALA A 143 -11.02 -1.33 -8.07
N LYS A 144 -11.76 -0.22 -7.91
CA LYS A 144 -12.90 0.13 -8.77
C LYS A 144 -12.43 0.59 -10.15
N ASP A 145 -11.29 1.27 -10.23
CA ASP A 145 -10.67 1.61 -11.51
C ASP A 145 -10.24 0.35 -12.27
N ARG A 146 -10.73 0.20 -13.52
CA ARG A 146 -10.44 -0.98 -14.36
C ARG A 146 -8.97 -1.10 -14.73
N ARG A 147 -8.25 0.02 -14.89
CA ARG A 147 -6.83 0.04 -15.26
C ARG A 147 -5.98 -0.48 -14.12
N VAL A 148 -6.25 -0.02 -12.89
CA VAL A 148 -5.59 -0.53 -11.69
C VAL A 148 -5.92 -2.00 -11.50
N ARG A 149 -7.20 -2.38 -11.57
CA ARG A 149 -7.65 -3.76 -11.38
C ARG A 149 -7.08 -4.74 -12.41
N SER A 150 -6.85 -4.30 -13.65
CA SER A 150 -6.23 -5.17 -14.67
C SER A 150 -4.78 -5.52 -14.36
N GLN A 151 -4.06 -4.64 -13.65
CA GLN A 151 -2.66 -4.88 -13.26
C GLN A 151 -2.55 -5.51 -11.87
N ILE A 152 -3.47 -5.15 -10.95
CA ILE A 152 -3.52 -5.59 -9.56
C ILE A 152 -4.94 -6.10 -9.28
N PRO A 153 -5.24 -7.36 -9.63
CA PRO A 153 -6.55 -7.96 -9.44
C PRO A 153 -7.02 -8.00 -7.99
N TRP A 154 -6.08 -8.18 -7.05
CA TRP A 154 -6.36 -8.30 -5.63
C TRP A 154 -5.38 -7.49 -4.78
N ILE A 155 -5.92 -6.87 -3.74
CA ILE A 155 -5.17 -6.11 -2.74
C ILE A 155 -5.62 -6.64 -1.37
N PHE A 156 -4.65 -6.84 -0.47
CA PHE A 156 -4.92 -7.32 0.89
C PHE A 156 -4.30 -6.34 1.87
N LEU A 157 -5.07 -5.97 2.89
CA LEU A 157 -4.62 -5.12 3.98
C LEU A 157 -4.69 -5.91 5.29
N ASP A 158 -3.61 -5.89 6.07
CA ASP A 158 -3.60 -6.38 7.44
C ASP A 158 -3.54 -5.16 8.38
N ILE A 159 -4.58 -4.96 9.18
CA ILE A 159 -4.69 -3.85 10.12
C ILE A 159 -4.62 -4.37 11.54
N ASP A 160 -3.69 -3.82 12.31
CA ASP A 160 -3.57 -4.01 13.75
C ASP A 160 -4.52 -3.04 14.45
N PRO A 161 -5.63 -3.51 15.05
CA PRO A 161 -6.61 -2.63 15.68
C PRO A 161 -6.11 -2.02 16.99
N GLU A 162 -5.19 -2.68 17.70
CA GLU A 162 -4.65 -2.20 18.98
C GLU A 162 -3.76 -0.98 18.76
N LYS A 163 -2.93 -1.02 17.71
CA LYS A 163 -2.04 0.08 17.31
C LYS A 163 -2.70 1.07 16.36
N ASN A 164 -3.84 0.67 15.79
CA ASN A 164 -4.51 1.39 14.71
C ASN A 164 -3.56 1.66 13.53
N GLU A 165 -2.84 0.62 13.09
CA GLU A 165 -1.76 0.71 12.09
C GLU A 165 -1.93 -0.35 10.99
N LEU A 166 -1.51 0.03 9.77
CA LEU A 166 -1.34 -0.92 8.68
C LEU A 166 -0.08 -1.75 8.97
N ARG A 167 -0.28 -3.04 9.23
CA ARG A 167 0.80 -4.00 9.45
C ARG A 167 1.40 -4.51 8.16
N ALA A 168 0.55 -4.83 7.18
CA ALA A 168 1.00 -5.30 5.88
C ALA A 168 0.06 -4.87 4.76
N LEU A 169 0.65 -4.69 3.59
CA LEU A 169 -0.01 -4.52 2.30
C LEU A 169 0.46 -5.63 1.37
N GLU A 170 -0.46 -6.38 0.78
CA GLU A 170 -0.14 -7.38 -0.23
C GLU A 170 -0.89 -7.07 -1.53
N MET A 171 -0.22 -7.25 -2.66
CA MET A 171 -0.79 -7.12 -3.99
C MET A 171 -0.58 -8.42 -4.76
N GLU A 172 -1.66 -8.96 -5.33
CA GLU A 172 -1.56 -10.01 -6.37
C GLU A 172 -1.56 -9.32 -7.72
N LEU A 173 -0.56 -9.62 -8.54
CA LEU A 173 -0.40 -9.05 -9.88
C LEU A 173 -1.06 -9.92 -10.95
N GLN A 174 -1.16 -9.41 -12.17
CA GLN A 174 -1.77 -10.10 -13.29
C GLN A 174 -1.09 -11.45 -13.62
N ASP A 175 0.22 -11.54 -13.44
CA ASP A 175 1.04 -12.74 -13.62
C ASP A 175 0.97 -13.73 -12.44
N LYS A 176 0.03 -13.50 -11.50
CA LYS A 176 -0.14 -14.27 -10.26
C LYS A 176 1.02 -14.16 -9.28
N SER A 177 1.99 -13.31 -9.55
CA SER A 177 2.99 -12.99 -8.53
C SER A 177 2.35 -12.19 -7.39
N ARG A 178 2.89 -12.34 -6.18
CA ARG A 178 2.44 -11.60 -5.00
C ARG A 178 3.57 -10.79 -4.41
N LEU A 179 3.26 -9.57 -4.06
CA LEU A 179 4.15 -8.65 -3.37
C LEU A 179 3.55 -8.35 -2.00
N ARG A 180 4.11 -8.92 -0.94
CA ARG A 180 3.70 -8.66 0.44
C ARG A 180 4.73 -7.75 1.10
N THR A 181 4.29 -6.61 1.57
CA THR A 181 5.11 -5.64 2.30
C THR A 181 4.64 -5.61 3.75
N VAL A 182 5.52 -5.94 4.68
CA VAL A 182 5.29 -5.86 6.12
C VAL A 182 6.03 -4.66 6.67
N PHE A 183 5.30 -3.73 7.28
CA PHE A 183 5.86 -2.50 7.84
C PHE A 183 6.36 -2.70 9.26
N HIS A 184 7.49 -2.07 9.56
CA HIS A 184 8.15 -2.14 10.86
C HIS A 184 8.45 -0.72 11.37
N HIS A 185 8.25 -0.50 12.67
CA HIS A 185 8.62 0.72 13.37
C HIS A 185 8.15 2.01 12.68
N PRO A 186 6.87 2.14 12.29
CA PRO A 186 6.38 3.34 11.64
C PRO A 186 6.48 4.54 12.58
N ARG A 187 7.06 5.63 12.09
CA ARG A 187 7.16 6.91 12.79
C ARG A 187 6.36 7.95 12.02
N PHE A 188 5.44 8.59 12.67
CA PHE A 188 4.50 9.52 12.06
C PHE A 188 4.79 10.97 12.44
N ASN A 189 4.43 11.90 11.56
CA ASN A 189 4.43 13.34 11.80
C ASN A 189 5.81 13.91 12.17
N LEU A 190 6.88 13.31 11.61
CA LEU A 190 8.24 13.79 11.74
C LEU A 190 8.55 14.82 10.65
N LYS A 191 9.42 15.77 10.94
CA LYS A 191 10.01 16.62 9.90
C LYS A 191 10.99 15.77 9.09
N LEU A 192 10.65 15.49 7.84
CA LEU A 192 11.52 14.80 6.89
C LEU A 192 12.33 15.81 6.07
N ASP A 193 13.57 15.44 5.75
CA ASP A 193 14.41 16.25 4.87
C ASP A 193 13.89 16.17 3.42
N ASP A 194 13.74 17.31 2.78
CA ASP A 194 13.33 17.42 1.38
C ASP A 194 14.30 16.74 0.40
N ALA A 195 15.57 16.61 0.78
CA ALA A 195 16.58 15.88 0.01
C ALA A 195 16.21 14.40 -0.20
N LEU A 196 15.44 13.79 0.70
CA LEU A 196 14.94 12.41 0.54
C LEU A 196 14.10 12.23 -0.73
N PHE A 197 13.44 13.30 -1.19
CA PHE A 197 12.54 13.30 -2.34
C PHE A 197 13.17 13.87 -3.62
N LYS A 198 14.49 14.10 -3.59
CA LYS A 198 15.29 14.60 -4.73
C LYS A 198 16.43 13.63 -5.00
N PRO A 199 16.20 12.55 -5.79
CA PRO A 199 17.24 11.56 -6.01
C PRO A 199 18.37 12.16 -6.85
N ASP A 200 19.62 11.86 -6.46
CA ASP A 200 20.78 12.13 -7.31
C ASP A 200 20.80 11.12 -8.46
N LEU A 201 20.77 11.64 -9.69
CA LEU A 201 20.77 10.87 -10.93
C LEU A 201 22.12 10.92 -11.65
N THR A 202 23.17 11.41 -10.99
CA THR A 202 24.52 11.46 -11.56
C THR A 202 24.99 10.05 -11.94
N GLY A 203 25.36 9.85 -13.17
CA GLY A 203 25.80 8.53 -13.70
C GLY A 203 24.66 7.56 -14.04
N TYR A 204 23.40 8.02 -14.06
CA TYR A 204 22.25 7.25 -14.53
C TYR A 204 21.82 7.68 -15.94
N ASP A 205 21.43 6.70 -16.77
CA ASP A 205 20.73 6.94 -18.05
C ASP A 205 19.26 7.28 -17.75
N VAL A 206 18.88 8.54 -18.00
CA VAL A 206 17.55 9.09 -17.67
C VAL A 206 16.66 9.06 -18.91
N LYS A 207 15.51 8.36 -18.83
CA LYS A 207 14.52 8.19 -19.91
C LYS A 207 13.17 8.76 -19.51
#